data_ea92f019ed9d8ee07be8bd03d9315859
#
_entry.id   ea92f019ed9d8ee07be8bd03d9315859
#
_cell.length_a   1.000
_cell.length_b   1.000
_cell.length_c   1.000
_cell.angle_alpha   90.00
_cell.angle_beta   90.00
_cell.angle_gamma   90.00
#
_symmetry.space_group_name_H-M   'P 1'
#
loop_
_entity.id
_entity.type
_entity.pdbx_description
1 polymer ?
#
loop_
_entity_poly.entity_id
_entity_poly.type
_entity_poly.pdbx_seq_one_letter_code
_entity_poly.pdbx_strand_id
1 'polypeptide(L)'
;MTSLAMVTAICYAAFHLGMRAVERGEVAVVTAQRLRVASDVLIRQVKSAVPYPVRTEDDDIYPYFTGTPTSMSFITAAAQQGGGQLARVTYRLEENPPRLMITESPSFSSDGLGREKLERAGERTTVLLDGFRTLRFEYLSDDGTDAPEWRSSWDGRDEEILPNAIRITVDGLPGLEVDTWGQEIPIMVATLTEGGAEANEEGLPEKTESQQAGTSQQTEDGSSSKDESDNEDSGDD
;
A
#
# COMPACT_ATOMS: atom_id res chain seq x y z
N MET A 1 14.16 -67.62 1.87
CA MET A 1 14.88 -66.41 2.31
C MET A 1 14.80 -65.29 1.27
N THR A 2 14.89 -65.58 -0.03
CA THR A 2 14.83 -64.56 -1.13
C THR A 2 13.49 -63.82 -1.21
N SER A 3 12.36 -64.48 -0.96
CA SER A 3 11.02 -63.83 -1.00
C SER A 3 10.85 -62.79 0.08
N LEU A 4 11.38 -62.96 1.28
CA LEU A 4 11.29 -62.02 2.37
C LEU A 4 12.11 -60.74 2.06
N ALA A 5 13.30 -60.94 1.50
CA ALA A 5 14.16 -59.83 1.08
C ALA A 5 13.54 -58.99 -0.03
N MET A 6 12.82 -59.64 -0.96
CA MET A 6 12.12 -58.91 -2.04
C MET A 6 10.95 -58.11 -1.51
N VAL A 7 10.16 -58.62 -0.58
CA VAL A 7 9.04 -57.89 0.03
C VAL A 7 9.54 -56.68 0.83
N THR A 8 10.59 -56.83 1.64
CA THR A 8 11.17 -55.73 2.40
C THR A 8 11.75 -54.66 1.50
N ALA A 9 12.39 -55.02 0.38
CA ALA A 9 12.90 -54.04 -0.60
C ALA A 9 11.77 -53.26 -1.28
N ILE A 10 10.67 -53.90 -1.63
CA ILE A 10 9.49 -53.25 -2.23
C ILE A 10 8.84 -52.30 -1.22
N CYS A 11 8.66 -52.72 0.04
CA CYS A 11 8.11 -51.88 1.09
C CYS A 11 9.00 -50.64 1.37
N TYR A 12 10.32 -50.86 1.41
CA TYR A 12 11.26 -49.75 1.58
C TYR A 12 11.22 -48.77 0.41
N ALA A 13 11.19 -49.26 -0.83
CA ALA A 13 11.09 -48.38 -2.01
C ALA A 13 9.78 -47.59 -2.03
N ALA A 14 8.64 -48.22 -1.72
CA ALA A 14 7.36 -47.55 -1.62
C ALA A 14 7.33 -46.47 -0.53
N PHE A 15 7.88 -46.78 0.66
CA PHE A 15 8.00 -45.83 1.74
C PHE A 15 8.89 -44.64 1.36
N HIS A 16 10.03 -44.89 0.73
CA HIS A 16 10.96 -43.86 0.30
C HIS A 16 10.35 -42.96 -0.80
N LEU A 17 9.57 -43.53 -1.72
CA LEU A 17 8.83 -42.75 -2.71
C LEU A 17 7.75 -41.88 -2.03
N GLY A 18 7.02 -42.40 -1.05
CA GLY A 18 6.04 -41.67 -0.28
C GLY A 18 6.63 -40.49 0.46
N MET A 19 7.76 -40.67 1.14
CA MET A 19 8.47 -39.59 1.84
C MET A 19 8.87 -38.44 0.89
N ARG A 20 9.44 -38.78 -0.28
CA ARG A 20 9.79 -37.79 -1.29
C ARG A 20 8.59 -37.03 -1.86
N ALA A 21 7.43 -37.69 -1.98
CA ALA A 21 6.21 -37.05 -2.43
C ALA A 21 5.70 -36.01 -1.41
N VAL A 22 5.77 -36.36 -0.11
CA VAL A 22 5.40 -35.46 0.98
C VAL A 22 6.32 -34.22 1.02
N GLU A 23 7.64 -34.42 0.99
CA GLU A 23 8.62 -33.31 0.98
C GLU A 23 8.39 -32.33 -0.18
N ARG A 24 8.11 -32.82 -1.40
CA ARG A 24 7.80 -31.96 -2.54
C ARG A 24 6.49 -31.22 -2.34
N GLY A 25 5.47 -31.87 -1.78
CA GLY A 25 4.18 -31.25 -1.47
C GLY A 25 4.32 -30.13 -0.45
N GLU A 26 5.11 -30.32 0.60
CA GLU A 26 5.36 -29.29 1.62
C GLU A 26 6.03 -28.04 1.03
N VAL A 27 7.05 -28.23 0.19
CA VAL A 27 7.72 -27.11 -0.49
C VAL A 27 6.74 -26.32 -1.35
N ALA A 28 5.91 -27.00 -2.14
CA ALA A 28 4.91 -26.36 -2.99
C ALA A 28 3.91 -25.52 -2.18
N VAL A 29 3.38 -26.08 -1.08
CA VAL A 29 2.41 -25.40 -0.22
C VAL A 29 3.03 -24.14 0.42
N VAL A 30 4.23 -24.24 0.97
CA VAL A 30 4.93 -23.12 1.59
C VAL A 30 5.22 -22.02 0.56
N THR A 31 5.69 -22.38 -0.63
CA THR A 31 5.96 -21.43 -1.71
C THR A 31 4.68 -20.73 -2.17
N ALA A 32 3.59 -21.48 -2.40
CA ALA A 32 2.31 -20.90 -2.79
C ALA A 32 1.75 -19.95 -1.74
N GLN A 33 1.90 -20.28 -0.45
CA GLN A 33 1.45 -19.41 0.63
C GLN A 33 2.27 -18.12 0.70
N ARG A 34 3.60 -18.19 0.56
CA ARG A 34 4.47 -17.00 0.52
C ARG A 34 4.14 -16.10 -0.66
N LEU A 35 3.96 -16.68 -1.84
CA LEU A 35 3.57 -15.95 -3.03
C LEU A 35 2.23 -15.24 -2.85
N ARG A 36 1.24 -15.92 -2.26
CA ARG A 36 -0.06 -15.33 -1.97
C ARG A 36 0.05 -14.13 -1.03
N VAL A 37 0.78 -14.26 0.07
CA VAL A 37 0.98 -13.15 1.02
C VAL A 37 1.70 -11.98 0.35
N ALA A 38 2.75 -12.25 -0.43
CA ALA A 38 3.48 -11.23 -1.17
C ALA A 38 2.57 -10.52 -2.18
N SER A 39 1.77 -11.26 -2.93
CA SER A 39 0.76 -10.72 -3.85
C SER A 39 -0.26 -9.84 -3.15
N ASP A 40 -0.83 -10.30 -2.04
CA ASP A 40 -1.86 -9.57 -1.30
C ASP A 40 -1.32 -8.22 -0.79
N VAL A 41 -0.08 -8.19 -0.29
CA VAL A 41 0.60 -6.96 0.12
C VAL A 41 0.78 -6.01 -1.06
N LEU A 42 1.34 -6.51 -2.14
CA LEU A 42 1.65 -5.73 -3.34
C LEU A 42 0.38 -5.18 -3.99
N ILE A 43 -0.65 -6.01 -4.18
CA ILE A 43 -1.95 -5.60 -4.73
C ILE A 43 -2.57 -4.49 -3.90
N ARG A 44 -2.59 -4.63 -2.58
CA ARG A 44 -3.18 -3.64 -1.68
C ARG A 44 -2.43 -2.30 -1.76
N GLN A 45 -1.11 -2.32 -1.74
CA GLN A 45 -0.29 -1.11 -1.77
C GLN A 45 -0.36 -0.40 -3.13
N VAL A 46 -0.30 -1.14 -4.24
CA VAL A 46 -0.41 -0.56 -5.59
C VAL A 46 -1.80 0.01 -5.84
N LYS A 47 -2.87 -0.71 -5.47
CA LYS A 47 -4.25 -0.19 -5.61
C LYS A 47 -4.52 1.06 -4.78
N SER A 48 -3.77 1.27 -3.72
CA SER A 48 -3.85 2.44 -2.84
C SER A 48 -2.73 3.44 -3.11
N ALA A 49 -2.08 3.35 -4.28
CA ALA A 49 -1.11 4.34 -4.72
C ALA A 49 -1.78 5.71 -4.86
N VAL A 50 -1.09 6.75 -4.39
CA VAL A 50 -1.58 8.13 -4.41
C VAL A 50 -0.66 8.97 -5.28
N PRO A 51 -1.19 9.76 -6.24
CA PRO A 51 -0.41 10.71 -7.01
C PRO A 51 0.02 11.88 -6.10
N TYR A 52 1.02 11.62 -5.25
CA TYR A 52 1.51 12.62 -4.32
C TYR A 52 2.37 13.66 -5.05
N PRO A 53 2.01 14.96 -4.99
CA PRO A 53 2.73 16.00 -5.72
C PRO A 53 4.10 16.25 -5.10
N VAL A 54 5.13 16.17 -5.91
CA VAL A 54 6.50 16.56 -5.59
C VAL A 54 6.87 17.75 -6.48
N ARG A 55 7.56 18.71 -5.89
CA ARG A 55 8.00 19.92 -6.60
C ARG A 55 9.50 19.85 -6.86
N THR A 56 9.91 20.17 -8.09
CA THR A 56 11.32 20.31 -8.46
C THR A 56 11.91 21.64 -7.98
N GLU A 57 13.21 21.82 -8.15
CA GLU A 57 13.87 23.12 -7.93
C GLU A 57 13.40 24.19 -8.92
N ASP A 58 12.94 23.77 -10.10
CA ASP A 58 12.39 24.63 -11.17
C ASP A 58 10.89 24.96 -10.99
N ASP A 59 10.30 24.55 -9.85
CA ASP A 59 8.90 24.76 -9.48
C ASP A 59 7.88 23.88 -10.23
N ASP A 60 8.31 22.91 -11.02
CA ASP A 60 7.45 21.93 -11.68
C ASP A 60 6.87 20.94 -10.67
N ILE A 61 5.59 20.59 -10.82
CA ILE A 61 4.89 19.65 -9.95
C ILE A 61 4.59 18.38 -10.71
N TYR A 62 5.00 17.25 -10.16
CA TYR A 62 4.74 15.92 -10.74
C TYR A 62 4.35 14.90 -9.67
N PRO A 63 3.62 13.82 -10.02
CA PRO A 63 3.28 12.75 -9.08
C PRO A 63 4.51 11.90 -8.79
N TYR A 64 4.76 11.64 -7.49
CA TYR A 64 5.88 10.79 -7.10
C TYR A 64 5.66 9.34 -7.51
N PHE A 65 6.34 8.91 -8.55
CA PHE A 65 6.43 7.52 -8.97
C PHE A 65 7.71 7.31 -9.78
N THR A 66 8.46 6.28 -9.43
CA THR A 66 9.60 5.84 -10.24
C THR A 66 9.55 4.32 -10.38
N GLY A 67 9.80 3.83 -11.58
CA GLY A 67 9.76 2.41 -11.91
C GLY A 67 10.88 1.99 -12.86
N THR A 68 11.49 0.84 -12.58
CA THR A 68 12.43 0.13 -13.43
C THR A 68 12.05 -1.34 -13.47
N PRO A 69 12.66 -2.19 -14.33
CA PRO A 69 12.36 -3.62 -14.31
C PRO A 69 12.63 -4.33 -12.97
N THR A 70 13.52 -3.75 -12.13
CA THR A 70 13.98 -4.36 -10.88
C THR A 70 13.63 -3.57 -9.62
N SER A 71 13.03 -2.41 -9.78
CA SER A 71 12.62 -1.58 -8.63
C SER A 71 11.46 -0.69 -8.98
N MET A 72 10.62 -0.37 -7.97
CA MET A 72 9.61 0.68 -8.09
C MET A 72 9.45 1.39 -6.75
N SER A 73 9.14 2.69 -6.79
CA SER A 73 8.91 3.50 -5.61
C SER A 73 7.74 4.44 -5.84
N PHE A 74 6.80 4.49 -4.87
CA PHE A 74 5.59 5.31 -4.93
C PHE A 74 5.07 5.60 -3.54
N ILE A 75 4.09 6.50 -3.45
CA ILE A 75 3.38 6.81 -2.22
C ILE A 75 2.09 6.00 -2.17
N THR A 76 1.78 5.41 -1.02
CA THR A 76 0.56 4.63 -0.81
C THR A 76 -0.13 4.99 0.50
N ALA A 77 -1.46 4.87 0.52
CA ALA A 77 -2.27 4.97 1.73
C ALA A 77 -2.40 3.63 2.49
N ALA A 78 -1.90 2.52 1.91
CA ALA A 78 -2.01 1.18 2.48
C ALA A 78 -0.68 0.62 3.01
N ALA A 79 0.15 1.46 3.60
CA ALA A 79 1.37 1.01 4.26
C ALA A 79 1.04 0.03 5.41
N GLN A 80 1.88 -0.98 5.60
CA GLN A 80 1.73 -1.92 6.71
C GLN A 80 2.05 -1.26 8.06
N GLN A 81 2.89 -0.23 8.03
CA GLN A 81 3.26 0.56 9.18
C GLN A 81 2.68 1.97 9.05
N GLY A 82 2.26 2.57 10.17
CA GLY A 82 1.82 3.96 10.18
C GLY A 82 0.33 4.21 10.37
N GLY A 83 -0.49 3.17 10.61
CA GLY A 83 -1.88 3.37 11.07
C GLY A 83 -2.78 4.16 10.11
N GLY A 84 -2.63 4.00 8.80
CA GLY A 84 -3.46 4.69 7.79
C GLY A 84 -2.88 6.02 7.31
N GLN A 85 -1.64 6.33 7.66
CA GLN A 85 -0.92 7.47 7.09
C GLN A 85 -0.31 7.10 5.73
N LEU A 86 -0.09 8.12 4.91
CA LEU A 86 0.65 7.95 3.66
C LEU A 86 2.09 7.52 3.97
N ALA A 87 2.61 6.61 3.17
CA ALA A 87 4.00 6.19 3.26
C ALA A 87 4.62 6.03 1.87
N ARG A 88 5.91 6.29 1.79
CA ARG A 88 6.69 5.90 0.63
C ARG A 88 7.02 4.42 0.73
N VAL A 89 6.73 3.70 -0.33
CA VAL A 89 7.07 2.28 -0.46
C VAL A 89 8.04 2.11 -1.61
N THR A 90 9.10 1.36 -1.38
CA THR A 90 10.09 1.00 -2.40
C THR A 90 10.21 -0.52 -2.47
N TYR A 91 9.94 -1.07 -3.62
CA TYR A 91 10.23 -2.45 -3.97
C TYR A 91 11.55 -2.51 -4.70
N ARG A 92 12.42 -3.42 -4.29
CA ARG A 92 13.73 -3.62 -4.93
C ARG A 92 14.05 -5.09 -5.05
N LEU A 93 14.50 -5.49 -6.22
CA LEU A 93 15.09 -6.81 -6.45
C LEU A 93 16.56 -6.82 -6.00
N GLU A 94 16.90 -7.75 -5.11
CA GLU A 94 18.28 -8.17 -4.85
C GLU A 94 18.58 -9.43 -5.68
N GLU A 95 19.76 -9.49 -6.30
CA GLU A 95 20.08 -10.56 -7.25
C GLU A 95 20.77 -11.77 -6.62
N ASN A 96 21.54 -11.57 -5.54
CA ASN A 96 22.38 -12.61 -4.97
C ASN A 96 22.22 -12.76 -3.44
N PRO A 97 21.34 -13.66 -2.96
CA PRO A 97 20.38 -14.47 -3.69
C PRO A 97 19.18 -13.65 -4.18
N PRO A 98 18.42 -14.11 -5.21
CA PRO A 98 17.25 -13.40 -5.69
C PRO A 98 16.20 -13.21 -4.60
N ARG A 99 15.88 -11.95 -4.26
CA ARG A 99 14.90 -11.57 -3.24
C ARG A 99 14.19 -10.30 -3.65
N LEU A 100 12.88 -10.27 -3.43
CA LEU A 100 12.11 -9.04 -3.52
C LEU A 100 12.06 -8.41 -2.12
N MET A 101 12.68 -7.24 -1.99
CA MET A 101 12.67 -6.44 -0.78
C MET A 101 11.57 -5.39 -0.86
N ILE A 102 10.92 -5.15 0.26
CA ILE A 102 10.01 -4.02 0.45
C ILE A 102 10.59 -3.11 1.54
N THR A 103 10.66 -1.83 1.25
CA THR A 103 11.06 -0.79 2.20
C THR A 103 9.91 0.20 2.36
N GLU A 104 9.44 0.39 3.58
CA GLU A 104 8.40 1.37 3.92
C GLU A 104 8.99 2.50 4.74
N SER A 105 8.70 3.74 4.34
CA SER A 105 9.09 4.97 5.04
C SER A 105 7.83 5.77 5.38
N PRO A 106 7.31 5.65 6.60
CA PRO A 106 6.07 6.33 7.01
C PRO A 106 6.24 7.84 7.18
N SER A 107 7.48 8.29 7.38
CA SER A 107 7.81 9.71 7.50
C SER A 107 8.42 10.20 6.19
N PHE A 108 7.65 10.92 5.42
CA PHE A 108 8.17 11.79 4.37
C PHE A 108 7.70 13.21 4.70
N SER A 109 8.64 14.16 4.66
CA SER A 109 8.31 15.54 4.96
C SER A 109 7.40 16.10 3.89
N SER A 110 6.26 16.64 4.29
CA SER A 110 5.37 17.39 3.39
C SER A 110 6.00 18.71 2.91
N ASP A 111 7.10 19.14 3.55
CA ASP A 111 7.95 20.22 3.04
C ASP A 111 8.70 19.79 1.78
N GLY A 112 8.31 18.67 1.25
CA GLY A 112 8.75 17.90 0.09
C GLY A 112 8.78 18.64 -1.21
N LEU A 113 9.25 19.79 -1.15
CA LEU A 113 9.83 20.54 -2.22
C LEU A 113 11.14 19.87 -2.61
N GLY A 114 11.08 18.93 -3.53
CA GLY A 114 12.15 18.58 -4.42
C GLY A 114 13.51 18.17 -3.84
N ARG A 115 13.62 17.95 -2.55
CA ARG A 115 14.87 17.48 -1.96
C ARG A 115 14.82 15.99 -1.70
N GLU A 116 15.68 15.26 -2.35
CA GLU A 116 16.03 13.85 -2.18
C GLU A 116 16.40 13.42 -0.73
N LYS A 117 16.22 14.30 0.23
CA LYS A 117 16.32 14.01 1.66
C LYS A 117 14.94 13.75 2.26
N LEU A 118 14.24 12.79 1.72
CA LEU A 118 13.23 12.08 2.51
C LEU A 118 14.00 11.40 3.66
N GLU A 119 13.89 11.99 4.84
CA GLU A 119 14.57 11.48 6.02
C GLU A 119 14.22 10.00 6.19
N ARG A 120 15.25 9.17 6.28
CA ARG A 120 15.14 7.72 6.48
C ARG A 120 14.68 7.35 7.90
N ALA A 121 14.09 8.29 8.61
CA ALA A 121 13.58 8.07 9.96
C ALA A 121 12.39 7.11 9.94
N GLY A 122 12.54 5.94 10.57
CA GLY A 122 11.51 4.92 10.65
C GLY A 122 11.44 3.99 9.43
N GLU A 123 12.42 4.01 8.56
CA GLU A 123 12.50 3.12 7.41
C GLU A 123 12.65 1.66 7.83
N ARG A 124 11.77 0.81 7.31
CA ARG A 124 11.82 -0.64 7.57
C ARG A 124 11.87 -1.41 6.27
N THR A 125 12.90 -2.24 6.16
CA THR A 125 13.10 -3.14 5.03
C THR A 125 12.81 -4.57 5.44
N THR A 126 12.04 -5.29 4.62
CA THR A 126 11.66 -6.68 4.85
C THR A 126 11.73 -7.46 3.54
N VAL A 127 12.12 -8.74 3.62
CA VAL A 127 12.01 -9.67 2.48
C VAL A 127 10.54 -10.00 2.25
N LEU A 128 10.02 -9.67 1.08
CA LEU A 128 8.63 -9.96 0.71
C LEU A 128 8.49 -11.31 0.02
N LEU A 129 9.42 -11.64 -0.88
CA LEU A 129 9.44 -12.91 -1.61
C LEU A 129 10.89 -13.32 -1.87
N ASP A 130 11.17 -14.61 -1.75
CA ASP A 130 12.47 -15.22 -2.05
C ASP A 130 12.31 -16.54 -2.81
N GLY A 131 13.43 -17.11 -3.27
CA GLY A 131 13.48 -18.45 -3.86
C GLY A 131 12.99 -18.51 -5.31
N PHE A 132 12.78 -17.40 -5.98
CA PHE A 132 12.49 -17.35 -7.43
C PHE A 132 13.78 -17.25 -8.25
N ARG A 133 13.68 -17.44 -9.58
CA ARG A 133 14.80 -17.30 -10.50
C ARG A 133 14.93 -15.87 -11.00
N THR A 134 13.84 -15.30 -11.51
CA THR A 134 13.77 -13.92 -11.99
C THR A 134 12.46 -13.26 -11.59
N LEU A 135 12.50 -11.94 -11.46
CA LEU A 135 11.32 -11.11 -11.22
C LEU A 135 11.50 -9.81 -12.00
N ARG A 136 10.43 -9.32 -12.61
CA ARG A 136 10.43 -8.02 -13.28
C ARG A 136 9.11 -7.29 -13.14
N PHE A 137 9.21 -5.95 -13.23
CA PHE A 137 8.09 -5.03 -13.28
C PHE A 137 7.94 -4.44 -14.66
N GLU A 138 6.69 -4.21 -15.07
CA GLU A 138 6.29 -3.47 -16.26
C GLU A 138 5.15 -2.53 -15.91
N TYR A 139 5.03 -1.42 -16.64
CA TYR A 139 4.12 -0.32 -16.36
C TYR A 139 3.25 -0.05 -17.57
N LEU A 140 1.93 0.02 -17.37
CA LEU A 140 0.96 0.26 -18.45
C LEU A 140 0.81 1.75 -18.67
N SER A 141 1.08 2.19 -19.89
CA SER A 141 0.74 3.51 -20.40
C SER A 141 -0.54 3.42 -21.20
N ASP A 142 -1.56 4.16 -20.79
CA ASP A 142 -2.83 4.29 -21.47
C ASP A 142 -3.33 5.72 -21.26
N ASP A 143 -2.99 6.61 -22.19
CA ASP A 143 -3.43 8.01 -22.21
C ASP A 143 -4.75 8.21 -22.95
N GLY A 144 -5.34 7.12 -23.47
CA GLY A 144 -6.59 7.13 -24.23
C GLY A 144 -6.46 7.65 -25.65
N THR A 145 -5.26 8.03 -26.11
CA THR A 145 -5.00 8.52 -27.47
C THR A 145 -4.46 7.43 -28.38
N ASP A 146 -3.60 6.57 -27.84
CA ASP A 146 -2.95 5.46 -28.52
C ASP A 146 -3.38 4.11 -27.92
N ALA A 147 -2.93 3.01 -28.55
CA ALA A 147 -3.15 1.70 -27.95
C ALA A 147 -2.35 1.54 -26.65
N PRO A 148 -2.93 0.93 -25.59
CA PRO A 148 -2.23 0.70 -24.34
C PRO A 148 -0.91 -0.04 -24.52
N GLU A 149 0.17 0.47 -23.95
CA GLU A 149 1.52 -0.06 -24.09
C GLU A 149 2.14 -0.42 -22.75
N TRP A 150 2.79 -1.60 -22.66
CA TRP A 150 3.58 -1.98 -21.50
C TRP A 150 5.03 -1.52 -21.67
N ARG A 151 5.47 -0.68 -20.74
CA ARG A 151 6.83 -0.12 -20.68
C ARG A 151 7.64 -0.75 -19.56
N SER A 152 8.94 -0.88 -19.76
CA SER A 152 9.86 -1.43 -18.77
C SER A 152 10.28 -0.43 -17.69
N SER A 153 10.05 0.86 -17.91
CA SER A 153 10.38 1.92 -16.96
C SER A 153 9.28 2.97 -16.91
N TRP A 154 9.20 3.70 -15.81
CA TRP A 154 8.28 4.80 -15.60
C TRP A 154 8.92 5.86 -14.72
N ASP A 155 8.83 7.12 -15.13
CA ASP A 155 9.19 8.26 -14.32
C ASP A 155 8.00 9.23 -14.26
N GLY A 156 7.46 9.45 -13.07
CA GLY A 156 6.34 10.36 -12.88
C GLY A 156 6.66 11.81 -13.20
N ARG A 157 7.94 12.17 -13.26
CA ARG A 157 8.37 13.50 -13.70
C ARG A 157 8.21 13.68 -15.21
N ASP A 158 8.57 12.66 -15.98
CA ASP A 158 8.52 12.74 -17.45
C ASP A 158 7.10 12.50 -17.98
N GLU A 159 6.36 11.62 -17.31
CA GLU A 159 5.02 11.21 -17.73
C GLU A 159 3.90 12.09 -17.14
N GLU A 160 4.18 12.85 -16.06
CA GLU A 160 3.24 13.73 -15.32
C GLU A 160 2.01 13.02 -14.73
N ILE A 161 1.93 11.71 -14.88
CA ILE A 161 0.87 10.82 -14.37
C ILE A 161 1.45 9.56 -13.72
N LEU A 162 0.62 8.84 -12.97
CA LEU A 162 0.93 7.46 -12.55
C LEU A 162 0.64 6.49 -13.69
N PRO A 163 1.31 5.30 -13.73
CA PRO A 163 0.94 4.25 -14.68
C PRO A 163 -0.48 3.74 -14.40
N ASN A 164 -1.20 3.35 -15.43
CA ASN A 164 -2.56 2.83 -15.32
C ASN A 164 -2.61 1.46 -14.63
N ALA A 165 -1.57 0.66 -14.81
CA ALA A 165 -1.40 -0.62 -14.12
C ALA A 165 0.08 -0.99 -14.00
N ILE A 166 0.37 -1.88 -13.06
CA ILE A 166 1.68 -2.50 -12.89
C ILE A 166 1.52 -3.99 -13.15
N ARG A 167 2.40 -4.56 -13.97
CA ARG A 167 2.55 -6.00 -14.13
C ARG A 167 3.80 -6.46 -13.40
N ILE A 168 3.65 -7.50 -12.58
CA ILE A 168 4.76 -8.24 -12.00
C ILE A 168 4.81 -9.63 -12.62
N THR A 169 5.98 -10.07 -13.04
CA THR A 169 6.23 -11.41 -13.55
C THR A 169 7.32 -12.07 -12.73
N VAL A 170 7.07 -13.29 -12.26
CA VAL A 170 8.00 -14.07 -11.43
C VAL A 170 8.19 -15.44 -12.07
N ASP A 171 9.44 -15.83 -12.30
CA ASP A 171 9.80 -17.11 -12.91
C ASP A 171 10.56 -18.01 -11.93
N GLY A 172 10.36 -19.31 -12.08
CA GLY A 172 11.15 -20.34 -11.41
C GLY A 172 10.89 -20.43 -9.91
N LEU A 173 9.64 -20.33 -9.48
CA LEU A 173 9.23 -20.61 -8.10
C LEU A 173 9.26 -22.12 -7.84
N PRO A 174 9.95 -22.59 -6.77
CA PRO A 174 10.10 -24.00 -6.50
C PRO A 174 8.78 -24.67 -6.11
N GLY A 175 8.53 -25.85 -6.66
CA GLY A 175 7.36 -26.68 -6.31
C GLY A 175 6.05 -26.24 -6.96
N LEU A 176 5.99 -25.17 -7.70
CA LEU A 176 4.83 -24.79 -8.49
C LEU A 176 4.88 -25.48 -9.86
N GLU A 177 3.72 -25.93 -10.36
CA GLU A 177 3.60 -26.57 -11.68
C GLU A 177 3.77 -25.54 -12.83
N VAL A 178 3.62 -24.25 -12.53
CA VAL A 178 3.74 -23.14 -13.49
C VAL A 178 5.12 -22.53 -13.36
N ASP A 179 5.87 -22.50 -14.46
CA ASP A 179 7.20 -21.88 -14.48
C ASP A 179 7.15 -20.36 -14.29
N THR A 180 6.09 -19.73 -14.81
CA THR A 180 5.90 -18.27 -14.76
C THR A 180 4.61 -17.93 -14.06
N TRP A 181 4.69 -17.08 -13.05
CA TRP A 181 3.53 -16.46 -12.41
C TRP A 181 3.49 -14.97 -12.76
N GLY A 182 2.33 -14.47 -13.14
CA GLY A 182 2.13 -13.08 -13.50
C GLY A 182 0.90 -12.47 -12.86
N GLN A 183 0.99 -11.21 -12.45
CA GLN A 183 -0.12 -10.44 -11.88
C GLN A 183 -0.14 -9.04 -12.46
N GLU A 184 -1.30 -8.60 -12.93
CA GLU A 184 -1.57 -7.23 -13.33
C GLU A 184 -2.41 -6.54 -12.24
N ILE A 185 -1.99 -5.35 -11.84
CA ILE A 185 -2.60 -4.61 -10.75
C ILE A 185 -2.93 -3.20 -11.25
N PRO A 186 -4.21 -2.86 -11.44
CA PRO A 186 -4.61 -1.52 -11.84
C PRO A 186 -4.38 -0.51 -10.71
N ILE A 187 -3.97 0.70 -11.07
CA ILE A 187 -3.91 1.86 -10.19
C ILE A 187 -5.21 2.65 -10.37
N MET A 188 -5.92 2.89 -9.26
CA MET A 188 -7.27 3.46 -9.29
C MET A 188 -7.29 4.98 -9.51
N VAL A 189 -6.17 5.67 -9.23
CA VAL A 189 -6.03 7.13 -9.36
C VAL A 189 -4.73 7.42 -10.07
N ALA A 190 -4.80 7.73 -11.36
CA ALA A 190 -3.62 7.91 -12.20
C ALA A 190 -3.16 9.38 -12.31
N THR A 191 -4.02 10.36 -12.07
CA THR A 191 -3.75 11.78 -12.28
C THR A 191 -3.81 12.61 -11.01
N LEU A 192 -3.03 13.70 -10.97
CA LEU A 192 -3.22 14.76 -9.99
C LEU A 192 -4.52 15.48 -10.32
N THR A 193 -5.46 15.51 -9.37
CA THR A 193 -6.64 16.35 -9.52
C THR A 193 -6.23 17.79 -9.20
N GLU A 194 -6.11 18.63 -10.21
CA GLU A 194 -6.08 20.09 -10.03
C GLU A 194 -7.45 20.54 -9.55
N GLY A 195 -7.72 20.55 -8.27
CA GLY A 195 -9.06 20.91 -7.80
C GLY A 195 -9.31 20.70 -6.33
N GLY A 196 -8.31 20.80 -5.49
CA GLY A 196 -8.50 20.81 -4.04
C GLY A 196 -8.70 22.18 -3.40
N ALA A 197 -8.79 23.29 -4.18
CA ALA A 197 -8.84 24.63 -3.64
C ALA A 197 -10.06 25.46 -4.05
N GLU A 198 -11.00 24.93 -4.81
CA GLU A 198 -12.30 25.58 -5.04
C GLU A 198 -13.43 24.79 -4.39
N ALA A 199 -13.38 24.68 -3.07
CA ALA A 199 -14.54 24.27 -2.30
C ALA A 199 -15.47 25.48 -2.15
N ASN A 200 -16.47 25.56 -3.04
CA ASN A 200 -17.79 26.08 -2.82
C ASN A 200 -17.95 27.27 -1.84
N GLU A 201 -17.81 28.47 -2.36
CA GLU A 201 -18.49 29.65 -1.81
C GLU A 201 -19.92 29.85 -2.42
N GLU A 202 -20.47 28.88 -3.10
CA GLU A 202 -21.87 28.97 -3.58
C GLU A 202 -22.72 27.86 -2.97
N GLY A 203 -23.46 28.19 -1.92
CA GLY A 203 -24.50 27.30 -1.41
C GLY A 203 -24.85 27.40 0.05
N LEU A 204 -24.75 28.55 0.68
CA LEU A 204 -25.52 28.80 1.90
C LEU A 204 -26.94 29.26 1.50
N PRO A 205 -27.99 28.54 1.90
CA PRO A 205 -29.34 29.03 1.69
C PRO A 205 -29.56 30.27 2.56
N GLU A 206 -29.87 31.39 1.92
CA GLU A 206 -30.36 32.61 2.50
C GLU A 206 -31.50 32.28 3.47
N LYS A 207 -31.32 32.65 4.74
CA LYS A 207 -32.41 32.64 5.73
C LYS A 207 -33.39 33.72 5.34
N THR A 208 -34.50 33.30 4.80
CA THR A 208 -35.71 34.13 4.64
C THR A 208 -36.19 34.51 6.02
N GLU A 209 -36.03 35.77 6.38
CA GLU A 209 -36.75 36.44 7.46
C GLU A 209 -38.22 36.53 7.07
N SER A 210 -39.05 35.73 7.71
CA SER A 210 -40.49 36.02 7.76
C SER A 210 -40.82 36.60 9.13
N GLN A 211 -41.07 37.91 9.10
CA GLN A 211 -41.79 38.64 10.12
C GLN A 211 -43.18 38.01 10.31
N GLN A 212 -43.53 37.74 11.55
CA GLN A 212 -44.92 37.99 11.97
C GLN A 212 -45.00 38.24 13.49
N ALA A 213 -45.60 39.36 13.72
CA ALA A 213 -45.91 39.97 15.00
C ALA A 213 -46.99 39.20 15.78
N GLY A 214 -46.98 39.39 17.08
CA GLY A 214 -48.24 39.44 17.82
C GLY A 214 -48.33 38.63 19.09
N THR A 215 -48.35 39.36 20.18
CA THR A 215 -49.26 39.28 21.32
C THR A 215 -48.81 38.56 22.57
N SER A 216 -48.48 39.44 23.53
CA SER A 216 -48.67 39.48 24.99
C SER A 216 -49.43 38.37 25.71
N GLN A 217 -48.87 37.95 26.84
CA GLN A 217 -49.48 37.98 28.23
C GLN A 217 -48.55 37.24 29.19
N GLN A 218 -47.93 37.92 30.11
CA GLN A 218 -48.13 38.06 31.56
C GLN A 218 -48.60 36.79 32.31
N THR A 219 -47.79 36.39 33.26
CA THR A 219 -48.00 36.22 34.73
C THR A 219 -46.76 35.50 35.26
N GLU A 220 -45.95 36.10 36.09
CA GLU A 220 -45.95 36.24 37.55
C GLU A 220 -45.72 34.94 38.32
N ASP A 221 -44.79 35.14 39.22
CA ASP A 221 -44.56 34.48 40.53
C ASP A 221 -43.68 33.22 40.49
N GLY A 222 -42.64 33.11 41.27
CA GLY A 222 -42.35 33.53 42.61
C GLY A 222 -41.13 32.74 43.11
N SER A 223 -40.30 33.48 43.78
CA SER A 223 -39.71 33.08 45.08
C SER A 223 -38.64 31.97 45.12
N SER A 224 -37.43 32.34 45.36
CA SER A 224 -36.77 32.38 46.68
C SER A 224 -35.95 31.18 47.06
N SER A 225 -34.76 31.53 47.44
CA SER A 225 -33.85 31.20 48.56
C SER A 225 -32.74 30.20 48.20
N LYS A 226 -31.47 30.71 48.26
CA LYS A 226 -30.57 30.74 49.42
C LYS A 226 -30.15 29.34 49.88
N ASP A 227 -28.88 29.09 49.88
CA ASP A 227 -27.83 29.08 50.89
C ASP A 227 -26.58 28.45 50.27
N GLU A 228 -25.44 29.11 50.24
CA GLU A 228 -24.38 29.29 51.23
C GLU A 228 -23.91 27.96 51.89
N SER A 229 -22.64 27.65 51.61
CA SER A 229 -21.53 27.52 52.60
C SER A 229 -20.36 26.79 51.91
N ASP A 230 -19.25 27.45 51.71
CA ASP A 230 -18.01 27.39 52.49
C ASP A 230 -17.62 26.00 53.02
N ASN A 231 -16.50 25.51 52.59
CA ASN A 231 -15.37 25.32 53.52
C ASN A 231 -14.06 24.98 52.80
N GLU A 232 -13.08 25.74 53.21
CA GLU A 232 -11.65 25.54 53.15
C GLU A 232 -11.25 24.17 53.76
N ASP A 233 -10.14 23.57 53.38
CA ASP A 233 -8.90 23.55 54.19
C ASP A 233 -7.86 22.59 53.59
N SER A 234 -6.68 23.14 53.45
CA SER A 234 -5.30 22.76 53.73
C SER A 234 -4.90 21.28 53.91
N GLY A 235 -3.71 20.99 53.39
CA GLY A 235 -2.67 20.29 54.14
C GLY A 235 -1.91 19.21 53.37
N ASP A 236 -0.70 19.58 53.08
CA ASP A 236 0.59 18.91 53.30
C ASP A 236 0.61 17.36 53.45
N ASP A 237 1.35 16.71 52.56
CA ASP A 237 2.66 16.04 52.81
C ASP A 237 3.29 15.55 51.52
#